data_efea3a09b320771c81af8ef04fa4926a
#
_entry.id   efea3a09b320771c81af8ef04fa4926a
#
_cell.length_a   1.000
_cell.length_b   1.000
_cell.length_c   1.000
_cell.angle_alpha   90.00
_cell.angle_beta   90.00
_cell.angle_gamma   90.00
#
_symmetry.space_group_name_H-M   'P 1'
#
loop_
_entity.id
_entity.type
_entity.pdbx_description
1 polymer ?
#
loop_
_entity_poly.entity_id
_entity_poly.type
_entity_poly.pdbx_seq_one_letter_code
_entity_poly.pdbx_strand_id
1 'polypeptide(L)'
;MNITPDHLDRYDHCMQNYVDAKFRITQNQTPEDAFIFWNDDPIIKRELDKHGLRAHLYPFSAVKEDGAIAYVEDGEVEINEPIAFNMEQEKLALQGTHNLYNSLAAGISANLAGIEKEYIRRALSDFKGVEHRLEKVATVRGVEFINDSKATNVNSCWYALQSMKTKTVLILGGKDKGNDYTEIEDLVREKCSALVYVGLHNEKLHDFFDRMGLPVADVQTGMKDAVDAAFRLAQKGE
;
A
#
# COMPACT_ATOMS: atom_id res chain seq x y z
N MET A 1 -0.79 -6.00 10.41
CA MET A 1 -0.74 -4.58 10.05
C MET A 1 -2.13 -4.04 9.78
N ASN A 2 -2.73 -4.28 8.63
CA ASN A 2 -4.13 -3.95 8.30
C ASN A 2 -4.79 -5.07 7.51
N ILE A 3 -6.11 -5.06 7.39
CA ILE A 3 -6.87 -6.04 6.64
C ILE A 3 -7.78 -5.32 5.64
N THR A 4 -7.46 -5.44 4.36
CA THR A 4 -8.24 -4.91 3.23
C THR A 4 -8.66 -6.03 2.30
N PRO A 5 -9.80 -5.92 1.58
CA PRO A 5 -10.25 -6.97 0.68
C PRO A 5 -9.19 -7.34 -0.36
N ASP A 6 -8.82 -8.62 -0.41
CA ASP A 6 -7.96 -9.21 -1.44
C ASP A 6 -8.22 -10.71 -1.51
N HIS A 7 -7.97 -11.32 -2.66
CA HIS A 7 -8.09 -12.77 -2.85
C HIS A 7 -9.45 -13.38 -2.45
N LEU A 8 -10.53 -12.60 -2.47
CA LEU A 8 -11.86 -13.07 -2.04
C LEU A 8 -12.37 -14.27 -2.86
N ASP A 9 -11.90 -14.40 -4.10
CA ASP A 9 -12.12 -15.57 -4.96
C ASP A 9 -11.67 -16.90 -4.33
N ARG A 10 -10.74 -16.88 -3.35
CA ARG A 10 -10.25 -18.03 -2.59
C ARG A 10 -10.96 -18.25 -1.27
N TYR A 11 -11.85 -17.34 -0.88
CA TYR A 11 -12.54 -17.33 0.40
C TYR A 11 -14.06 -17.26 0.21
N ASP A 12 -14.57 -17.90 -0.85
CA ASP A 12 -16.00 -17.98 -1.19
C ASP A 12 -16.66 -16.59 -1.31
N HIS A 13 -15.89 -15.59 -1.76
CA HIS A 13 -16.29 -14.17 -1.78
C HIS A 13 -16.78 -13.64 -0.43
N CYS A 14 -16.39 -14.28 0.68
CA CYS A 14 -16.76 -13.93 2.03
C CYS A 14 -15.58 -13.26 2.75
N MET A 15 -15.73 -11.97 3.06
CA MET A 15 -14.69 -11.20 3.77
C MET A 15 -14.34 -11.82 5.13
N GLN A 16 -15.31 -12.37 5.86
CA GLN A 16 -15.04 -12.97 7.16
C GLN A 16 -14.15 -14.22 7.06
N ASN A 17 -14.32 -15.07 6.04
CA ASN A 17 -13.44 -16.22 5.80
C ASN A 17 -11.98 -15.78 5.58
N TYR A 18 -11.79 -14.67 4.84
CA TYR A 18 -10.47 -14.08 4.65
C TYR A 18 -9.88 -13.54 5.95
N VAL A 19 -10.67 -12.83 6.76
CA VAL A 19 -10.27 -12.31 8.07
C VAL A 19 -9.87 -13.44 9.00
N ASP A 20 -10.69 -14.48 9.11
CA ASP A 20 -10.43 -15.66 9.95
C ASP A 20 -9.13 -16.36 9.55
N ALA A 21 -8.90 -16.49 8.23
CA ALA A 21 -7.64 -17.03 7.71
C ALA A 21 -6.42 -16.19 8.08
N LYS A 22 -6.53 -14.86 8.08
CA LYS A 22 -5.46 -13.95 8.53
C LYS A 22 -5.20 -14.06 10.02
N PHE A 23 -6.25 -14.16 10.83
CA PHE A 23 -6.13 -14.29 12.29
C PHE A 23 -5.55 -15.63 12.74
N ARG A 24 -5.49 -16.65 11.88
CA ARG A 24 -4.76 -17.90 12.18
C ARG A 24 -3.29 -17.70 12.57
N ILE A 25 -2.68 -16.57 12.18
CA ILE A 25 -1.30 -16.25 12.62
C ILE A 25 -1.20 -16.14 14.14
N THR A 26 -2.29 -15.83 14.83
CA THR A 26 -2.32 -15.63 16.28
C THR A 26 -2.56 -16.93 17.07
N GLN A 27 -2.98 -18.01 16.41
CA GLN A 27 -3.45 -19.23 17.08
C GLN A 27 -2.41 -19.91 18.00
N ASN A 28 -1.12 -19.77 17.68
CA ASN A 28 -0.01 -20.36 18.41
C ASN A 28 0.78 -19.34 19.24
N GLN A 29 0.36 -18.06 19.23
CA GLN A 29 1.02 -17.01 20.00
C GLN A 29 0.82 -17.21 21.51
N THR A 30 1.85 -16.86 22.27
CA THR A 30 1.92 -16.89 23.73
C THR A 30 2.06 -15.48 24.28
N PRO A 31 2.02 -15.24 25.58
CA PRO A 31 2.26 -13.91 26.17
C PRO A 31 3.64 -13.31 25.85
N GLU A 32 4.62 -14.15 25.48
CA GLU A 32 5.96 -13.72 25.09
C GLU A 32 6.05 -13.24 23.63
N ASP A 33 5.01 -13.51 22.83
CA ASP A 33 4.95 -13.08 21.44
C ASP A 33 4.34 -11.68 21.30
N ALA A 34 4.64 -11.02 20.18
CA ALA A 34 4.14 -9.69 19.87
C ALA A 34 3.12 -9.73 18.72
N PHE A 35 2.03 -8.98 18.87
CA PHE A 35 1.06 -8.73 17.82
C PHE A 35 1.07 -7.23 17.46
N ILE A 36 1.68 -6.90 16.32
CA ILE A 36 1.83 -5.53 15.83
C ILE A 36 0.73 -5.24 14.82
N PHE A 37 -0.08 -4.21 15.04
CA PHE A 37 -1.22 -3.90 14.19
C PHE A 37 -1.52 -2.40 14.11
N TRP A 38 -2.18 -2.01 13.00
CA TRP A 38 -2.69 -0.66 12.84
C TRP A 38 -3.94 -0.47 13.71
N ASN A 39 -3.84 0.48 14.65
CA ASN A 39 -4.88 0.72 15.64
C ASN A 39 -6.21 1.20 15.06
N ASP A 40 -6.17 1.89 13.90
CA ASP A 40 -7.39 2.44 13.28
C ASP A 40 -8.13 1.45 12.37
N ASP A 41 -7.60 0.23 12.19
CA ASP A 41 -8.26 -0.79 11.38
C ASP A 41 -9.50 -1.34 12.11
N PRO A 42 -10.73 -1.05 11.60
CA PRO A 42 -11.96 -1.47 12.28
C PRO A 42 -12.16 -2.98 12.27
N ILE A 43 -11.58 -3.68 11.29
CA ILE A 43 -11.66 -5.14 11.21
C ILE A 43 -10.80 -5.75 12.31
N ILE A 44 -9.56 -5.26 12.45
CA ILE A 44 -8.67 -5.77 13.50
C ILE A 44 -9.24 -5.48 14.88
N LYS A 45 -9.71 -4.26 15.15
CA LYS A 45 -10.33 -3.91 16.45
C LYS A 45 -11.46 -4.88 16.80
N ARG A 46 -12.37 -5.13 15.86
CA ARG A 46 -13.49 -6.06 16.08
C ARG A 46 -13.01 -7.50 16.34
N GLU A 47 -12.00 -7.95 15.64
CA GLU A 47 -11.52 -9.33 15.77
C GLU A 47 -10.65 -9.55 17.03
N LEU A 48 -9.98 -8.52 17.54
CA LEU A 48 -9.24 -8.59 18.82
C LEU A 48 -10.16 -9.01 19.96
N ASP A 49 -11.36 -8.41 20.02
CA ASP A 49 -12.36 -8.73 21.07
C ASP A 49 -12.84 -10.18 20.97
N LYS A 50 -12.94 -10.72 19.75
CA LYS A 50 -13.46 -12.09 19.53
C LYS A 50 -12.43 -13.17 19.83
N HIS A 51 -11.17 -12.94 19.47
CA HIS A 51 -10.15 -13.99 19.48
C HIS A 51 -9.39 -14.12 20.79
N GLY A 52 -9.51 -13.16 21.72
CA GLY A 52 -8.90 -13.23 23.04
C GLY A 52 -7.38 -13.49 22.94
N LEU A 53 -6.65 -12.63 22.21
CA LEU A 53 -5.24 -12.84 21.93
C LEU A 53 -4.42 -12.92 23.21
N ARG A 54 -3.47 -13.87 23.24
CA ARG A 54 -2.52 -14.04 24.35
C ARG A 54 -1.28 -13.19 24.18
N ALA A 55 -0.90 -12.87 22.94
CA ALA A 55 0.26 -12.07 22.61
C ALA A 55 0.18 -10.66 23.20
N HIS A 56 1.33 -10.08 23.50
CA HIS A 56 1.40 -8.67 23.85
C HIS A 56 1.04 -7.80 22.63
N LEU A 57 0.18 -6.80 22.84
CA LEU A 57 -0.37 -5.97 21.76
C LEU A 57 0.53 -4.73 21.56
N TYR A 58 0.92 -4.48 20.30
CA TYR A 58 1.70 -3.33 19.87
C TYR A 58 0.96 -2.53 18.80
N PRO A 59 -0.05 -1.75 19.20
CA PRO A 59 -0.82 -0.91 18.27
C PRO A 59 -0.04 0.31 17.80
N PHE A 60 -0.14 0.64 16.51
CA PHE A 60 0.39 1.87 15.94
C PHE A 60 -0.69 2.64 15.17
N SER A 61 -0.52 3.97 15.06
CA SER A 61 -1.40 4.85 14.30
C SER A 61 -0.60 5.89 13.49
N ALA A 62 -1.23 6.53 12.48
CA ALA A 62 -0.64 7.66 11.78
C ALA A 62 -0.63 8.95 12.62
N VAL A 63 -1.46 9.01 13.66
CA VAL A 63 -1.59 10.14 14.57
C VAL A 63 -1.56 9.63 16.01
N LYS A 64 -1.30 10.55 16.95
CA LYS A 64 -1.38 10.20 18.37
C LYS A 64 -2.79 9.85 18.78
N GLU A 65 -2.99 8.64 19.26
CA GLU A 65 -4.24 8.10 19.76
C GLU A 65 -4.05 7.34 21.06
N ASP A 66 -5.13 7.26 21.84
CA ASP A 66 -5.13 6.47 23.07
C ASP A 66 -4.83 4.99 22.77
N GLY A 67 -3.86 4.45 23.47
CA GLY A 67 -3.41 3.07 23.34
C GLY A 67 -2.39 2.82 22.22
N ALA A 68 -2.16 3.72 21.28
CA ALA A 68 -1.10 3.56 20.28
C ALA A 68 0.28 3.75 20.94
N ILE A 69 1.17 2.77 20.72
CA ILE A 69 2.55 2.83 21.25
C ILE A 69 3.53 3.45 20.25
N ALA A 70 3.11 3.58 18.99
CA ALA A 70 3.87 4.26 17.96
C ALA A 70 2.91 5.09 17.07
N TYR A 71 3.31 6.31 16.77
CA TYR A 71 2.47 7.28 16.04
C TYR A 71 3.32 8.42 15.47
N VAL A 72 2.67 9.36 14.80
CA VAL A 72 3.26 10.66 14.42
C VAL A 72 2.63 11.76 15.25
N GLU A 73 3.46 12.64 15.81
CA GLU A 73 3.06 13.86 16.50
C GLU A 73 4.03 14.98 16.13
N ASP A 74 3.53 16.15 15.77
CA ASP A 74 4.32 17.34 15.40
C ASP A 74 5.45 17.09 14.37
N GLY A 75 5.22 16.18 13.42
CA GLY A 75 6.19 15.81 12.39
C GLY A 75 7.28 14.82 12.85
N GLU A 76 7.20 14.34 14.07
CA GLU A 76 8.07 13.30 14.62
C GLU A 76 7.36 11.94 14.60
N VAL A 77 8.05 10.92 14.14
CA VAL A 77 7.68 9.51 14.34
C VAL A 77 8.11 9.12 15.74
N GLU A 78 7.16 8.77 16.57
CA GLU A 78 7.38 8.33 17.94
C GLU A 78 7.19 6.82 18.06
N ILE A 79 8.11 6.11 18.67
CA ILE A 79 7.98 4.70 19.09
C ILE A 79 8.33 4.63 20.56
N ASN A 80 7.34 4.30 21.40
CA ASN A 80 7.47 4.40 22.85
C ASN A 80 7.85 3.07 23.52
N GLU A 81 7.59 1.95 22.86
CA GLU A 81 7.85 0.61 23.40
C GLU A 81 8.51 -0.31 22.37
N PRO A 82 9.34 -1.29 22.83
CA PRO A 82 9.80 -1.52 24.21
C PRO A 82 10.86 -0.52 24.65
N ILE A 83 11.56 0.15 23.74
CA ILE A 83 12.56 1.19 24.03
C ILE A 83 12.17 2.45 23.25
N ALA A 84 11.92 3.53 23.98
CA ALA A 84 11.49 4.79 23.38
C ALA A 84 12.58 5.41 22.49
N PHE A 85 12.16 5.82 21.29
CA PHE A 85 12.92 6.66 20.37
C PHE A 85 12.02 7.40 19.40
N ASN A 86 12.54 8.47 18.81
CA ASN A 86 11.86 9.23 17.77
C ASN A 86 12.76 9.53 16.58
N MET A 87 12.16 9.97 15.48
CA MET A 87 12.84 10.53 14.31
C MET A 87 11.90 11.42 13.52
N GLU A 88 12.46 12.43 12.86
CA GLU A 88 11.67 13.30 11.97
C GLU A 88 11.02 12.47 10.85
N GLN A 89 9.71 12.64 10.64
CA GLN A 89 8.96 11.92 9.60
C GLN A 89 9.53 12.19 8.20
N GLU A 90 10.00 13.41 7.94
CA GLU A 90 10.60 13.79 6.67
C GLU A 90 11.87 12.99 6.34
N LYS A 91 12.56 12.45 7.36
CA LYS A 91 13.74 11.61 7.19
C LYS A 91 13.41 10.16 6.81
N LEU A 92 12.14 9.75 6.83
CA LEU A 92 11.78 8.44 6.32
C LEU A 92 12.09 8.36 4.82
N ALA A 93 12.82 7.33 4.43
CA ALA A 93 13.20 7.11 3.03
C ALA A 93 11.99 6.89 2.12
N LEU A 94 10.97 6.20 2.64
CA LEU A 94 9.72 5.95 1.93
C LEU A 94 8.63 6.88 2.44
N GLN A 95 8.10 7.71 1.55
CA GLN A 95 7.04 8.66 1.84
C GLN A 95 5.64 8.08 1.56
N GLY A 96 4.62 8.76 2.07
CA GLY A 96 3.21 8.39 1.92
C GLY A 96 2.67 7.55 3.07
N THR A 97 1.35 7.63 3.28
CA THR A 97 0.66 7.08 4.46
C THR A 97 0.89 5.58 4.65
N HIS A 98 0.79 4.79 3.57
CA HIS A 98 1.02 3.34 3.67
C HIS A 98 2.47 2.98 4.02
N ASN A 99 3.45 3.77 3.55
CA ASN A 99 4.85 3.58 3.90
C ASN A 99 5.14 4.03 5.33
N LEU A 100 4.44 5.04 5.84
CA LEU A 100 4.48 5.39 7.25
C LEU A 100 4.04 4.21 8.12
N TYR A 101 2.91 3.56 7.80
CA TYR A 101 2.46 2.36 8.52
C TYR A 101 3.48 1.22 8.46
N ASN A 102 4.09 1.00 7.29
CA ASN A 102 5.14 0.01 7.13
C ASN A 102 6.38 0.35 7.98
N SER A 103 6.77 1.63 8.02
CA SER A 103 7.91 2.12 8.80
C SER A 103 7.67 1.99 10.31
N LEU A 104 6.48 2.34 10.80
CA LEU A 104 6.08 2.17 12.20
C LEU A 104 6.13 0.69 12.59
N ALA A 105 5.51 -0.19 11.82
CA ALA A 105 5.52 -1.62 12.09
C ALA A 105 6.93 -2.23 12.03
N ALA A 106 7.76 -1.83 11.06
CA ALA A 106 9.14 -2.27 10.96
C ALA A 106 10.00 -1.76 12.13
N GLY A 107 9.81 -0.50 12.52
CA GLY A 107 10.50 0.11 13.68
C GLY A 107 10.17 -0.61 14.98
N ILE A 108 8.89 -0.88 15.24
CA ILE A 108 8.46 -1.67 16.42
C ILE A 108 9.08 -3.07 16.37
N SER A 109 9.00 -3.75 15.21
CA SER A 109 9.53 -5.12 15.06
C SER A 109 11.04 -5.18 15.33
N ALA A 110 11.81 -4.23 14.77
CA ALA A 110 13.26 -4.15 14.99
C ALA A 110 13.61 -3.82 16.45
N ASN A 111 12.83 -2.93 17.07
CA ASN A 111 12.98 -2.57 18.47
C ASN A 111 12.73 -3.78 19.39
N LEU A 112 11.68 -4.55 19.14
CA LEU A 112 11.40 -5.81 19.84
C LEU A 112 12.48 -6.88 19.63
N ALA A 113 13.11 -6.90 18.46
CA ALA A 113 14.26 -7.77 18.18
C ALA A 113 15.57 -7.31 18.85
N GLY A 114 15.56 -6.24 19.63
CA GLY A 114 16.71 -5.71 20.33
C GLY A 114 17.71 -4.95 19.46
N ILE A 115 17.29 -4.49 18.29
CA ILE A 115 18.15 -3.65 17.44
C ILE A 115 18.25 -2.25 18.04
N GLU A 116 19.47 -1.74 18.14
CA GLU A 116 19.72 -0.40 18.67
C GLU A 116 19.04 0.69 17.81
N LYS A 117 18.47 1.68 18.46
CA LYS A 117 17.66 2.75 17.83
C LYS A 117 18.39 3.51 16.71
N GLU A 118 19.69 3.67 16.81
CA GLU A 118 20.52 4.34 15.78
C GLU A 118 20.52 3.55 14.46
N TYR A 119 20.58 2.22 14.54
CA TYR A 119 20.49 1.36 13.33
C TYR A 119 19.09 1.37 12.76
N ILE A 120 18.05 1.38 13.63
CA ILE A 120 16.65 1.49 13.19
C ILE A 120 16.44 2.81 12.44
N ARG A 121 16.84 3.94 13.04
CA ARG A 121 16.74 5.26 12.38
C ARG A 121 17.46 5.27 11.03
N ARG A 122 18.68 4.78 10.98
CA ARG A 122 19.47 4.73 9.75
C ARG A 122 18.78 3.87 8.69
N ALA A 123 18.31 2.67 9.04
CA ALA A 123 17.62 1.80 8.10
C ALA A 123 16.34 2.42 7.56
N LEU A 124 15.54 3.08 8.41
CA LEU A 124 14.32 3.77 7.98
C LEU A 124 14.61 5.01 7.11
N SER A 125 15.80 5.62 7.26
CA SER A 125 16.19 6.82 6.49
C SER A 125 16.88 6.51 5.17
N ASP A 126 17.60 5.40 5.02
CA ASP A 126 18.39 5.08 3.84
C ASP A 126 17.84 3.92 2.99
N PHE A 127 16.67 3.41 3.34
CA PHE A 127 16.02 2.30 2.63
C PHE A 127 15.65 2.68 1.20
N LYS A 128 16.23 1.99 0.23
CA LYS A 128 16.06 2.32 -1.20
C LYS A 128 14.75 1.84 -1.83
N GLY A 129 13.85 1.31 -1.03
CA GLY A 129 12.61 0.71 -1.51
C GLY A 129 12.78 -0.75 -1.94
N VAL A 130 11.70 -1.31 -2.45
CA VAL A 130 11.65 -2.68 -2.99
C VAL A 130 11.33 -2.57 -4.47
N GLU A 131 12.02 -3.34 -5.29
CA GLU A 131 11.72 -3.45 -6.72
C GLU A 131 10.22 -3.68 -6.95
N HIS A 132 9.68 -3.07 -7.98
CA HIS A 132 8.27 -3.16 -8.38
C HIS A 132 7.26 -2.49 -7.40
N ARG A 133 7.73 -1.64 -6.46
CA ARG A 133 6.87 -0.84 -5.57
C ARG A 133 7.19 0.64 -5.71
N LEU A 134 6.39 1.36 -6.50
CA LEU A 134 6.61 2.75 -6.86
C LEU A 134 8.07 3.03 -7.27
N GLU A 135 8.67 2.05 -7.90
CA GLU A 135 10.06 2.06 -8.32
C GLU A 135 10.25 3.02 -9.48
N LYS A 136 11.07 4.05 -9.30
CA LYS A 136 11.50 4.92 -10.40
C LYS A 136 12.48 4.16 -11.28
N VAL A 137 12.03 3.76 -12.47
CA VAL A 137 12.81 2.94 -13.39
C VAL A 137 13.70 3.80 -14.29
N ALA A 138 13.13 4.84 -14.87
CA ALA A 138 13.82 5.70 -15.83
C ALA A 138 13.10 7.06 -16.00
N THR A 139 13.83 8.02 -16.58
CA THR A 139 13.24 9.25 -17.14
C THR A 139 13.65 9.36 -18.59
N VAL A 140 12.70 9.31 -19.51
CA VAL A 140 12.95 9.37 -20.95
C VAL A 140 12.19 10.54 -21.56
N ARG A 141 12.90 11.47 -22.19
CA ARG A 141 12.35 12.69 -22.82
C ARG A 141 11.48 13.53 -21.87
N GLY A 142 11.77 13.46 -20.54
CA GLY A 142 11.05 14.19 -19.51
C GLY A 142 9.77 13.49 -19.05
N VAL A 143 9.53 12.24 -19.42
CA VAL A 143 8.50 11.36 -18.87
C VAL A 143 9.16 10.44 -17.84
N GLU A 144 8.62 10.39 -16.63
CA GLU A 144 9.10 9.52 -15.55
C GLU A 144 8.36 8.16 -15.62
N PHE A 145 9.12 7.07 -15.62
CA PHE A 145 8.58 5.71 -15.61
C PHE A 145 8.63 5.16 -14.20
N ILE A 146 7.47 4.79 -13.69
CA ILE A 146 7.31 4.21 -12.36
C ILE A 146 6.75 2.79 -12.50
N ASN A 147 7.46 1.82 -11.92
CA ASN A 147 7.04 0.44 -11.87
C ASN A 147 6.39 0.14 -10.51
N ASP A 148 5.10 -0.09 -10.53
CA ASP A 148 4.33 -0.52 -9.36
C ASP A 148 3.56 -1.83 -9.62
N SER A 149 4.18 -2.74 -10.37
CA SER A 149 3.55 -4.02 -10.74
C SER A 149 3.22 -4.92 -9.53
N LYS A 150 3.69 -4.56 -8.35
CA LYS A 150 3.32 -5.17 -7.06
C LYS A 150 1.97 -4.68 -6.53
N ALA A 151 1.39 -3.62 -7.09
CA ALA A 151 0.03 -3.17 -6.82
C ALA A 151 -0.98 -4.10 -7.53
N THR A 152 -1.30 -5.22 -6.89
CA THR A 152 -2.11 -6.31 -7.46
C THR A 152 -3.59 -6.26 -7.06
N ASN A 153 -4.04 -5.17 -6.44
CA ASN A 153 -5.43 -4.90 -6.07
C ASN A 153 -5.73 -3.40 -6.13
N VAL A 154 -7.01 -3.05 -6.07
CA VAL A 154 -7.50 -1.66 -6.21
C VAL A 154 -6.97 -0.76 -5.10
N ASN A 155 -6.93 -1.25 -3.87
CA ASN A 155 -6.41 -0.48 -2.72
C ASN A 155 -4.94 -0.09 -2.90
N SER A 156 -4.09 -1.02 -3.40
CA SER A 156 -2.70 -0.68 -3.71
C SER A 156 -2.59 0.37 -4.83
N CYS A 157 -3.43 0.27 -5.86
CA CYS A 157 -3.50 1.26 -6.93
C CYS A 157 -3.95 2.64 -6.40
N TRP A 158 -4.87 2.67 -5.43
CA TRP A 158 -5.31 3.91 -4.76
C TRP A 158 -4.12 4.64 -4.11
N TYR A 159 -3.29 3.92 -3.33
CA TYR A 159 -2.10 4.52 -2.71
C TYR A 159 -1.06 4.97 -3.74
N ALA A 160 -0.89 4.20 -4.82
CA ALA A 160 0.01 4.59 -5.90
C ALA A 160 -0.43 5.92 -6.53
N LEU A 161 -1.71 6.03 -6.93
CA LEU A 161 -2.26 7.26 -7.50
C LEU A 161 -2.20 8.43 -6.53
N GLN A 162 -2.52 8.22 -5.25
CA GLN A 162 -2.44 9.25 -4.22
C GLN A 162 -1.03 9.85 -4.12
N SER A 163 0.01 9.04 -4.30
CA SER A 163 1.40 9.48 -4.21
C SER A 163 1.91 10.19 -5.46
N MET A 164 1.18 10.16 -6.58
CA MET A 164 1.57 10.88 -7.80
C MET A 164 1.48 12.40 -7.61
N LYS A 165 2.56 13.09 -7.99
CA LYS A 165 2.67 14.56 -7.89
C LYS A 165 2.28 15.27 -9.18
N THR A 166 2.28 14.57 -10.29
CA THR A 166 1.96 15.06 -11.64
C THR A 166 0.88 14.20 -12.28
N LYS A 167 0.35 14.63 -13.41
CA LYS A 167 -0.54 13.78 -14.21
C LYS A 167 0.22 12.52 -14.66
N THR A 168 -0.49 11.42 -14.80
CA THR A 168 0.09 10.10 -15.00
C THR A 168 -0.69 9.35 -16.07
N VAL A 169 -0.02 8.66 -16.95
CA VAL A 169 -0.62 7.62 -17.81
C VAL A 169 -0.62 6.32 -17.01
N LEU A 170 -1.81 5.82 -16.67
CA LEU A 170 -1.95 4.63 -15.83
C LEU A 170 -2.13 3.37 -16.70
N ILE A 171 -1.25 2.39 -16.50
CA ILE A 171 -1.37 1.06 -17.11
C ILE A 171 -2.12 0.15 -16.14
N LEU A 172 -3.25 -0.37 -16.57
CA LEU A 172 -4.13 -1.27 -15.81
C LEU A 172 -4.32 -2.60 -16.56
N GLY A 173 -4.42 -3.70 -15.82
CA GLY A 173 -4.70 -4.99 -16.42
C GLY A 173 -4.49 -6.16 -15.47
N GLY A 174 -4.57 -7.36 -16.04
CA GLY A 174 -4.41 -8.60 -15.31
C GLY A 174 -5.74 -9.31 -15.03
N LYS A 175 -5.68 -10.39 -14.24
CA LYS A 175 -6.88 -11.19 -13.92
C LYS A 175 -7.80 -10.41 -12.97
N ASP A 176 -9.06 -10.23 -13.36
CA ASP A 176 -10.07 -9.69 -12.44
C ASP A 176 -10.33 -10.66 -11.29
N LYS A 177 -10.28 -10.12 -10.07
CA LYS A 177 -10.52 -10.85 -8.82
C LYS A 177 -11.81 -10.39 -8.12
N GLY A 178 -12.74 -9.79 -8.85
CA GLY A 178 -13.92 -9.12 -8.31
C GLY A 178 -13.63 -7.69 -7.87
N ASN A 179 -12.72 -7.01 -8.57
CA ASN A 179 -12.31 -5.65 -8.24
C ASN A 179 -13.50 -4.67 -8.29
N ASP A 180 -13.58 -3.79 -7.28
CA ASP A 180 -14.44 -2.62 -7.29
C ASP A 180 -13.60 -1.38 -7.61
N TYR A 181 -13.75 -0.83 -8.80
CA TYR A 181 -12.98 0.33 -9.25
C TYR A 181 -13.54 1.67 -8.77
N THR A 182 -14.70 1.69 -8.10
CA THR A 182 -15.26 2.93 -7.53
C THR A 182 -14.32 3.56 -6.51
N GLU A 183 -13.53 2.75 -5.81
CA GLU A 183 -12.55 3.22 -4.82
C GLU A 183 -11.46 4.13 -5.41
N ILE A 184 -11.13 3.97 -6.70
CA ILE A 184 -10.08 4.76 -7.37
C ILE A 184 -10.63 5.76 -8.39
N GLU A 185 -11.96 5.83 -8.58
CA GLU A 185 -12.58 6.66 -9.63
C GLU A 185 -12.13 8.11 -9.54
N ASP A 186 -12.24 8.73 -8.38
CA ASP A 186 -11.90 10.15 -8.19
C ASP A 186 -10.41 10.42 -8.42
N LEU A 187 -9.54 9.52 -7.94
CA LEU A 187 -8.11 9.64 -8.16
C LEU A 187 -7.72 9.47 -9.64
N VAL A 188 -8.37 8.56 -10.35
CA VAL A 188 -8.16 8.42 -11.81
C VAL A 188 -8.56 9.71 -12.53
N ARG A 189 -9.70 10.30 -12.21
CA ARG A 189 -10.13 11.59 -12.78
C ARG A 189 -9.15 12.73 -12.45
N GLU A 190 -8.68 12.77 -11.21
CA GLU A 190 -7.76 13.80 -10.75
C GLU A 190 -6.35 13.63 -11.28
N LYS A 191 -5.81 12.42 -11.24
CA LYS A 191 -4.38 12.15 -11.46
C LYS A 191 -4.03 11.62 -12.83
N CYS A 192 -4.96 11.01 -13.56
CA CYS A 192 -4.62 10.42 -14.85
C CYS A 192 -4.87 11.39 -16.02
N SER A 193 -3.97 11.35 -17.00
CA SER A 193 -4.09 12.01 -18.30
C SER A 193 -4.56 11.02 -19.38
N ALA A 194 -4.26 9.74 -19.23
CA ALA A 194 -4.67 8.66 -20.12
C ALA A 194 -4.63 7.31 -19.39
N LEU A 195 -5.29 6.30 -19.98
CA LEU A 195 -5.32 4.94 -19.49
C LEU A 195 -4.81 3.98 -20.57
N VAL A 196 -4.10 2.94 -20.15
CA VAL A 196 -3.69 1.83 -21.02
C VAL A 196 -4.16 0.54 -20.37
N TYR A 197 -5.06 -0.18 -21.05
CA TYR A 197 -5.48 -1.49 -20.60
C TYR A 197 -4.58 -2.56 -21.22
N VAL A 198 -4.10 -3.49 -20.39
CA VAL A 198 -3.22 -4.58 -20.83
C VAL A 198 -3.79 -5.93 -20.43
N GLY A 199 -4.01 -6.78 -21.41
CA GLY A 199 -4.56 -8.14 -21.23
C GLY A 199 -5.54 -8.53 -22.30
N LEU A 200 -5.99 -9.79 -22.24
CA LEU A 200 -6.95 -10.35 -23.20
C LEU A 200 -8.42 -10.07 -22.85
N HIS A 201 -8.70 -9.73 -21.60
CA HIS A 201 -10.04 -9.54 -21.03
C HIS A 201 -10.10 -8.22 -20.29
N ASN A 202 -10.33 -7.13 -21.04
CA ASN A 202 -10.36 -5.76 -20.52
C ASN A 202 -11.78 -5.18 -20.47
N GLU A 203 -12.82 -6.00 -20.73
CA GLU A 203 -14.22 -5.57 -20.83
C GLU A 203 -14.66 -4.77 -19.58
N LYS A 204 -14.33 -5.27 -18.40
CA LYS A 204 -14.69 -4.61 -17.14
C LYS A 204 -13.99 -3.26 -16.96
N LEU A 205 -12.77 -3.09 -17.47
CA LEU A 205 -12.05 -1.81 -17.46
C LEU A 205 -12.73 -0.82 -18.41
N HIS A 206 -13.11 -1.25 -19.61
CA HIS A 206 -13.88 -0.46 -20.56
C HIS A 206 -15.22 -0.02 -19.97
N ASP A 207 -16.01 -0.97 -19.45
CA ASP A 207 -17.32 -0.69 -18.84
C ASP A 207 -17.26 0.36 -17.73
N PHE A 208 -16.16 0.36 -16.95
CA PHE A 208 -16.01 1.27 -15.84
C PHE A 208 -15.37 2.60 -16.22
N PHE A 209 -14.23 2.60 -16.92
CA PHE A 209 -13.40 3.79 -17.08
C PHE A 209 -13.68 4.59 -18.36
N ASP A 210 -14.21 3.99 -19.45
CA ASP A 210 -14.41 4.73 -20.72
C ASP A 210 -15.39 5.89 -20.55
N ARG A 211 -16.34 5.79 -19.61
CA ARG A 211 -17.26 6.88 -19.25
C ARG A 211 -16.57 8.15 -18.72
N MET A 212 -15.29 8.07 -18.36
CA MET A 212 -14.53 9.22 -17.87
C MET A 212 -14.03 10.13 -18.99
N GLY A 213 -14.07 9.66 -20.25
CA GLY A 213 -13.65 10.45 -21.42
C GLY A 213 -12.13 10.69 -21.51
N LEU A 214 -11.32 9.94 -20.77
CA LEU A 214 -9.87 9.96 -20.91
C LEU A 214 -9.43 9.23 -22.19
N PRO A 215 -8.30 9.62 -22.81
CA PRO A 215 -7.68 8.82 -23.87
C PRO A 215 -7.37 7.40 -23.35
N VAL A 216 -7.73 6.38 -24.15
CA VAL A 216 -7.53 4.97 -23.81
C VAL A 216 -6.77 4.26 -24.93
N ALA A 217 -5.80 3.42 -24.56
CA ALA A 217 -5.21 2.43 -25.44
C ALA A 217 -5.47 1.02 -24.89
N ASP A 218 -6.01 0.12 -25.73
CA ASP A 218 -6.21 -1.29 -25.38
C ASP A 218 -5.12 -2.14 -26.03
N VAL A 219 -4.34 -2.86 -25.20
CA VAL A 219 -3.16 -3.61 -25.64
C VAL A 219 -3.29 -5.07 -25.21
N GLN A 220 -3.44 -5.96 -26.20
CA GLN A 220 -3.60 -7.40 -25.97
C GLN A 220 -2.30 -8.20 -26.15
N THR A 221 -1.23 -7.57 -26.65
CA THR A 221 0.02 -8.22 -27.02
C THR A 221 1.02 -8.38 -25.87
N GLY A 222 0.93 -7.55 -24.85
CA GLY A 222 1.74 -7.67 -23.65
C GLY A 222 2.31 -6.36 -23.09
N MET A 223 3.03 -6.47 -21.99
CA MET A 223 3.49 -5.31 -21.21
C MET A 223 4.42 -4.38 -22.00
N LYS A 224 5.28 -4.91 -22.85
CA LYS A 224 6.17 -4.07 -23.67
C LYS A 224 5.37 -3.10 -24.55
N ASP A 225 4.38 -3.60 -25.25
CA ASP A 225 3.55 -2.78 -26.13
C ASP A 225 2.65 -1.81 -25.31
N ALA A 226 2.23 -2.21 -24.10
CA ALA A 226 1.51 -1.33 -23.19
C ALA A 226 2.38 -0.16 -22.72
N VAL A 227 3.63 -0.39 -22.39
CA VAL A 227 4.60 0.66 -22.04
C VAL A 227 4.86 1.59 -23.22
N ASP A 228 5.01 1.03 -24.44
CA ASP A 228 5.20 1.81 -25.67
C ASP A 228 3.94 2.67 -25.98
N ALA A 229 2.74 2.13 -25.74
CA ALA A 229 1.49 2.87 -25.90
C ALA A 229 1.37 3.99 -24.86
N ALA A 230 1.67 3.71 -23.59
CA ALA A 230 1.67 4.71 -22.52
C ALA A 230 2.64 5.84 -22.82
N PHE A 231 3.85 5.53 -23.29
CA PHE A 231 4.85 6.55 -23.65
C PHE A 231 4.39 7.47 -24.81
N ARG A 232 3.59 6.95 -25.76
CA ARG A 232 3.03 7.78 -26.85
C ARG A 232 1.93 8.73 -26.36
N LEU A 233 1.20 8.35 -25.32
CA LEU A 233 0.14 9.16 -24.72
C LEU A 233 0.68 10.17 -23.71
N ALA A 234 1.82 9.86 -23.08
CA ALA A 234 2.41 10.68 -22.05
C ALA A 234 2.97 12.02 -22.58
N GLN A 235 2.88 13.04 -21.75
CA GLN A 235 3.42 14.36 -22.02
C GLN A 235 4.68 14.61 -21.15
N LYS A 236 5.52 15.54 -21.62
CA LYS A 236 6.70 15.93 -20.86
C LYS A 236 6.30 16.50 -19.49
N GLY A 237 6.83 15.93 -18.42
CA GLY A 237 6.55 16.32 -17.05
C GLY A 237 5.58 15.38 -16.32
N GLU A 238 5.12 14.34 -17.01
CA GLU A 238 4.33 13.25 -16.44
C GLU A 238 5.21 12.09 -15.97
#